data_b5fbe4c2abcff472b0ec51c5e83ab404
#
_entry.id   b5fbe4c2abcff472b0ec51c5e83ab404
#
_cell.length_a   1.000
_cell.length_b   1.000
_cell.length_c   1.000
_cell.angle_alpha   90.00
_cell.angle_beta   90.00
_cell.angle_gamma   90.00
#
_symmetry.space_group_name_H-M   'P 1'
#
loop_
_entity.id
_entity.type
_entity.pdbx_description
1 polymer ?
#
loop_
_entity_poly.entity_id
_entity_poly.type
_entity_poly.pdbx_seq_one_letter_code
_entity_poly.pdbx_strand_id
1 'polypeptide(L)'
;MRRCCDWDSLSDMPALDPPYLDPPDYSRRNFLLGSTAAVAMGAASLRGTASAAQPESAALIELSATEAVTRMSRGELTCERYAAALLARCEATRSLNAWITIEPDRVLAAARACDLARQAGAHPGALFGLPIPVKDSVNTAEYPTTAGTPALRRFHPAEDAPLVQSLKAAGAIVLGKTNLHELSYGWTSNNQAFGAVHNPYDPQRIPGGSSGGTAAAIGARMAPLGIAEDTEGSIRVPAAFCGIMGFRPTTGRYSTRACVPISHLFDQVGPHARSVADLALFDAVVAQDGRPLQPTSLRGVRLGVVRDYWYLNLDPEVDRITQAALDRLRAAGVELIESELPGLGGLIDLITEPVQNHDVRLTLAEYLREYHAGVSFDALVRQASPDIRAVFESYVLPGSPHFVSEAAYGAAVRTHLPRLRRLYRDYFSRTEVAAIIFPATMVPALPIGSEEDVMIQGQTVPFETAVARNIAPGSTAGLPGLVLPAGLTVSGLPVAIELDAAAGSDRALLALGRSVADALGQIPAPRI
;
A
#
# COMPACT_ATOMS: atom_id res chain seq x y z
N MET A 1 -8.62 -19.52 -29.90
CA MET A 1 -7.47 -20.43 -29.74
C MET A 1 -6.52 -19.80 -28.73
N ARG A 2 -6.39 -20.43 -27.60
CA ARG A 2 -5.80 -19.95 -26.36
C ARG A 2 -4.30 -20.19 -26.36
N ARG A 3 -3.48 -19.18 -26.02
CA ARG A 3 -2.12 -19.42 -25.54
C ARG A 3 -2.14 -19.19 -24.03
N CYS A 4 -2.08 -20.28 -23.26
CA CYS A 4 -1.77 -20.26 -21.84
C CYS A 4 -0.35 -19.70 -21.66
N CYS A 5 -0.18 -18.79 -20.70
CA CYS A 5 1.14 -18.33 -20.28
C CYS A 5 1.90 -19.48 -19.64
N ASP A 6 3.05 -19.77 -20.21
CA ASP A 6 3.96 -20.84 -19.78
C ASP A 6 4.76 -20.35 -18.59
N TRP A 7 4.54 -20.95 -17.43
CA TRP A 7 5.21 -20.59 -16.17
C TRP A 7 6.63 -21.17 -16.04
N ASP A 8 6.97 -22.13 -16.90
CA ASP A 8 8.27 -22.80 -16.84
C ASP A 8 9.41 -21.94 -17.43
N SER A 9 9.10 -20.80 -18.08
CA SER A 9 10.10 -19.94 -18.71
C SER A 9 10.71 -18.86 -17.80
N LEU A 10 10.28 -18.74 -16.53
CA LEU A 10 10.80 -17.74 -15.59
C LEU A 10 12.07 -18.19 -14.84
N SER A 11 12.50 -19.45 -14.99
CA SER A 11 13.73 -19.94 -14.35
C SER A 11 15.02 -19.62 -15.13
N ASP A 12 14.92 -19.20 -16.41
CA ASP A 12 16.08 -19.04 -17.32
C ASP A 12 16.14 -17.66 -18.00
N MET A 13 15.52 -16.64 -17.45
CA MET A 13 15.67 -15.30 -18.02
C MET A 13 16.92 -14.61 -17.44
N PRO A 14 17.91 -14.28 -18.29
CA PRO A 14 18.93 -13.30 -17.93
C PRO A 14 18.22 -11.93 -17.77
N ALA A 15 18.71 -11.11 -16.85
CA ALA A 15 18.26 -9.74 -16.69
C ALA A 15 18.35 -9.01 -18.05
N LEU A 16 17.19 -8.72 -18.64
CA LEU A 16 17.11 -7.87 -19.81
C LEU A 16 17.07 -6.43 -19.34
N ASP A 17 18.19 -5.75 -19.50
CA ASP A 17 18.23 -4.29 -19.44
C ASP A 17 17.33 -3.72 -20.56
N PRO A 18 16.37 -2.85 -20.26
CA PRO A 18 15.65 -2.14 -21.30
C PRO A 18 16.60 -1.16 -22.02
N PRO A 19 16.38 -0.89 -23.32
CA PRO A 19 17.23 0.02 -24.07
C PRO A 19 17.18 1.43 -23.45
N TYR A 20 18.35 1.94 -23.13
CA TYR A 20 18.60 3.28 -22.64
C TYR A 20 18.17 4.28 -23.73
N LEU A 21 17.14 5.07 -23.45
CA LEU A 21 16.85 6.29 -24.18
C LEU A 21 17.37 7.46 -23.33
N ASP A 22 18.37 8.16 -23.83
CA ASP A 22 18.93 9.33 -23.16
C ASP A 22 17.85 10.40 -22.89
N PRO A 23 17.81 10.98 -21.68
CA PRO A 23 16.92 12.09 -21.40
C PRO A 23 17.39 13.36 -22.12
N PRO A 24 16.47 14.23 -22.55
CA PRO A 24 16.84 15.50 -23.20
C PRO A 24 17.56 16.42 -22.22
N ASP A 25 18.68 16.95 -22.68
CA ASP A 25 19.56 17.90 -22.00
C ASP A 25 18.85 19.23 -21.72
N TYR A 26 18.50 19.51 -20.45
CA TYR A 26 18.11 20.84 -20.01
C TYR A 26 19.32 21.56 -19.42
N SER A 27 20.15 22.16 -20.31
CA SER A 27 21.24 23.04 -19.94
C SER A 27 20.70 24.29 -19.22
N ARG A 28 21.29 24.53 -18.04
CA ARG A 28 21.13 25.76 -17.26
C ARG A 28 21.46 27.00 -18.12
N ARG A 29 20.53 27.90 -18.29
CA ARG A 29 20.84 29.33 -18.55
C ARG A 29 19.74 30.26 -18.03
N ASN A 30 20.17 31.13 -17.08
CA ASN A 30 19.73 32.52 -16.84
C ASN A 30 18.32 32.78 -16.32
N PHE A 31 18.22 33.08 -15.01
CA PHE A 31 17.44 34.22 -14.54
C PHE A 31 18.10 34.84 -13.29
N LEU A 32 18.83 35.92 -13.49
CA LEU A 32 19.17 36.91 -12.48
C LEU A 32 18.73 38.29 -13.02
N LEU A 33 18.27 39.15 -12.11
CA LEU A 33 17.84 40.55 -12.20
C LEU A 33 16.31 40.68 -12.20
N GLY A 34 15.66 41.30 -11.25
CA GLY A 34 15.95 42.36 -10.30
C GLY A 34 14.73 43.25 -10.25
N SER A 35 14.25 43.62 -9.13
CA SER A 35 13.81 44.97 -8.82
C SER A 35 12.99 45.03 -7.54
N THR A 36 13.52 45.76 -6.60
CA THR A 36 12.90 46.30 -5.40
C THR A 36 11.86 47.37 -5.76
N ALA A 37 10.67 47.31 -5.16
CA ALA A 37 9.80 48.47 -4.97
C ALA A 37 8.97 48.31 -3.68
N ALA A 38 8.88 49.43 -2.98
CA ALA A 38 8.55 49.61 -1.59
C ALA A 38 7.07 49.49 -1.22
N VAL A 39 6.92 49.18 0.06
CA VAL A 39 5.77 49.19 0.95
C VAL A 39 4.98 50.49 0.95
N ALA A 40 3.64 50.40 1.01
CA ALA A 40 2.77 51.34 1.69
C ALA A 40 1.67 50.61 2.46
N MET A 41 1.56 50.98 3.74
CA MET A 41 0.59 50.46 4.71
C MET A 41 -0.86 50.75 4.32
N GLY A 42 -1.73 49.74 4.58
CA GLY A 42 -3.17 49.90 4.65
C GLY A 42 -3.72 48.85 5.58
N ALA A 43 -3.80 49.18 6.88
CA ALA A 43 -4.56 48.40 7.84
C ALA A 43 -6.04 48.63 7.59
N ALA A 44 -6.70 47.66 6.94
CA ALA A 44 -8.16 47.58 6.90
C ALA A 44 -8.60 46.20 7.42
N SER A 45 -9.46 46.24 8.40
CA SER A 45 -10.05 45.14 9.17
C SER A 45 -10.51 43.94 8.33
N LEU A 46 -9.82 42.81 8.45
CA LEU A 46 -10.24 41.51 7.99
C LEU A 46 -11.00 40.76 9.12
N ARG A 47 -12.24 41.16 9.37
CA ARG A 47 -13.21 40.34 10.08
C ARG A 47 -14.37 40.09 9.13
N GLY A 48 -14.40 38.94 8.45
CA GLY A 48 -15.55 38.55 7.67
C GLY A 48 -15.39 37.52 6.58
N THR A 49 -14.36 36.60 6.56
CA THR A 49 -14.27 35.57 5.51
C THR A 49 -13.96 34.15 5.99
N ALA A 50 -13.91 33.92 7.31
CA ALA A 50 -13.58 32.58 7.83
C ALA A 50 -14.74 31.57 7.73
N SER A 51 -15.98 31.98 7.55
CA SER A 51 -17.16 31.08 7.60
C SER A 51 -17.50 30.41 6.26
N ALA A 52 -17.09 30.96 5.12
CA ALA A 52 -17.42 30.40 3.80
C ALA A 52 -16.31 29.45 3.25
N ALA A 53 -15.08 29.56 3.75
CA ALA A 53 -13.95 28.75 3.28
C ALA A 53 -13.94 27.31 3.85
N GLN A 54 -14.53 27.09 5.03
CA GLN A 54 -14.56 25.76 5.68
C GLN A 54 -15.41 24.72 4.93
N PRO A 55 -16.66 24.96 4.49
CA PRO A 55 -17.45 23.97 3.78
C PRO A 55 -16.86 23.60 2.41
N GLU A 56 -16.17 24.53 1.76
CA GLU A 56 -15.56 24.29 0.46
C GLU A 56 -14.27 23.43 0.55
N SER A 57 -13.44 23.67 1.55
CA SER A 57 -12.26 22.84 1.84
C SER A 57 -12.66 21.42 2.22
N ALA A 58 -13.73 21.23 3.00
CA ALA A 58 -14.27 19.93 3.35
C ALA A 58 -14.71 19.12 2.11
N ALA A 59 -15.31 19.78 1.11
CA ALA A 59 -15.70 19.12 -0.13
C ALA A 59 -14.48 18.69 -0.99
N LEU A 60 -13.37 19.45 -0.95
CA LEU A 60 -12.17 19.13 -1.75
C LEU A 60 -11.48 17.86 -1.25
N ILE A 61 -11.38 17.63 0.05
CA ILE A 61 -10.70 16.44 0.59
C ILE A 61 -11.48 15.14 0.34
N GLU A 62 -12.78 15.22 0.03
CA GLU A 62 -13.61 14.06 -0.33
C GLU A 62 -13.46 13.64 -1.80
N LEU A 63 -12.86 14.47 -2.67
CA LEU A 63 -12.65 14.09 -4.05
C LEU A 63 -11.82 12.81 -4.15
N SER A 64 -12.19 11.92 -5.07
CA SER A 64 -11.34 10.82 -5.52
C SER A 64 -10.13 11.38 -6.31
N ALA A 65 -9.08 10.57 -6.49
CA ALA A 65 -7.94 10.98 -7.31
C ALA A 65 -8.36 11.30 -8.75
N THR A 66 -9.23 10.45 -9.31
CA THR A 66 -9.78 10.60 -10.66
C THR A 66 -10.56 11.91 -10.81
N GLU A 67 -11.41 12.26 -9.84
CA GLU A 67 -12.18 13.52 -9.86
C GLU A 67 -11.28 14.74 -9.69
N ALA A 68 -10.34 14.70 -8.74
CA ALA A 68 -9.40 15.79 -8.50
C ALA A 68 -8.56 16.10 -9.75
N VAL A 69 -7.94 15.07 -10.35
CA VAL A 69 -7.18 15.19 -11.59
C VAL A 69 -8.03 15.76 -12.73
N THR A 70 -9.26 15.24 -12.89
CA THR A 70 -10.17 15.72 -13.94
C THR A 70 -10.45 17.22 -13.79
N ARG A 71 -10.79 17.68 -12.58
CA ARG A 71 -11.06 19.11 -12.31
C ARG A 71 -9.81 19.99 -12.49
N MET A 72 -8.64 19.51 -12.02
CA MET A 72 -7.38 20.25 -12.17
C MET A 72 -6.96 20.35 -13.63
N SER A 73 -7.05 19.28 -14.40
CA SER A 73 -6.73 19.26 -15.84
C SER A 73 -7.62 20.21 -16.65
N ARG A 74 -8.90 20.35 -16.28
CA ARG A 74 -9.85 21.28 -16.90
C ARG A 74 -9.72 22.72 -16.41
N GLY A 75 -8.94 22.98 -15.35
CA GLY A 75 -8.83 24.29 -14.71
C GLY A 75 -10.04 24.70 -13.87
N GLU A 76 -10.93 23.76 -13.55
CA GLU A 76 -12.06 23.96 -12.65
C GLU A 76 -11.61 24.02 -11.18
N LEU A 77 -10.41 23.50 -10.90
CA LEU A 77 -9.72 23.50 -9.62
C LEU A 77 -8.25 23.76 -9.86
N THR A 78 -7.60 24.66 -9.09
CA THR A 78 -6.16 24.81 -9.16
C THR A 78 -5.46 23.75 -8.34
N CYS A 79 -4.28 23.27 -8.82
CA CYS A 79 -3.45 22.31 -8.09
C CYS A 79 -3.05 22.87 -6.72
N GLU A 80 -2.70 24.17 -6.66
CA GLU A 80 -2.35 24.85 -5.40
C GLU A 80 -3.51 24.82 -4.39
N ARG A 81 -4.73 25.11 -4.82
CA ARG A 81 -5.91 25.09 -3.94
C ARG A 81 -6.21 23.68 -3.40
N TYR A 82 -6.08 22.68 -4.25
CA TYR A 82 -6.26 21.30 -3.85
C TYR A 82 -5.18 20.84 -2.87
N ALA A 83 -3.92 21.10 -3.19
CA ALA A 83 -2.79 20.80 -2.30
C ALA A 83 -2.92 21.50 -0.95
N ALA A 84 -3.33 22.78 -0.92
CA ALA A 84 -3.57 23.54 0.31
C ALA A 84 -4.68 22.91 1.17
N ALA A 85 -5.77 22.42 0.58
CA ALA A 85 -6.84 21.74 1.31
C ALA A 85 -6.34 20.42 1.95
N LEU A 86 -5.55 19.62 1.22
CA LEU A 86 -4.98 18.38 1.74
C LEU A 86 -3.95 18.66 2.85
N LEU A 87 -3.09 19.67 2.70
CA LEU A 87 -2.11 20.08 3.73
C LEU A 87 -2.81 20.58 5.00
N ALA A 88 -3.89 21.35 4.87
CA ALA A 88 -4.71 21.77 6.00
C ALA A 88 -5.33 20.54 6.73
N ARG A 89 -5.73 19.52 5.98
CA ARG A 89 -6.22 18.27 6.58
C ARG A 89 -5.09 17.50 7.28
N CYS A 90 -3.88 17.44 6.71
CA CYS A 90 -2.71 16.84 7.36
C CYS A 90 -2.44 17.50 8.72
N GLU A 91 -2.48 18.83 8.78
CA GLU A 91 -2.28 19.57 10.03
C GLU A 91 -3.41 19.32 11.04
N ALA A 92 -4.67 19.35 10.61
CA ALA A 92 -5.83 19.10 11.47
C ALA A 92 -5.83 17.70 12.09
N THR A 93 -5.22 16.72 11.41
CA THR A 93 -5.15 15.31 11.83
C THR A 93 -3.74 14.85 12.19
N ARG A 94 -2.84 15.77 12.51
CA ARG A 94 -1.43 15.50 12.86
C ARG A 94 -1.27 14.51 14.02
N SER A 95 -2.25 14.42 14.91
CA SER A 95 -2.26 13.48 16.04
C SER A 95 -2.29 12.01 15.62
N LEU A 96 -2.65 11.70 14.37
CA LEU A 96 -2.58 10.35 13.84
C LEU A 96 -1.13 9.88 13.57
N ASN A 97 -0.16 10.80 13.60
CA ASN A 97 1.26 10.53 13.36
C ASN A 97 1.53 9.75 12.06
N ALA A 98 0.75 10.06 11.02
CA ALA A 98 0.81 9.38 9.73
C ALA A 98 2.06 9.72 8.90
N TRP A 99 2.82 10.76 9.27
CA TRP A 99 3.93 11.30 8.49
C TRP A 99 5.25 11.24 9.25
N ILE A 100 6.34 10.86 8.56
CA ILE A 100 7.72 11.08 9.02
C ILE A 100 8.22 12.44 8.51
N THR A 101 7.95 12.74 7.23
CA THR A 101 8.39 13.99 6.62
C THR A 101 7.27 14.56 5.75
N ILE A 102 6.94 15.83 5.95
CA ILE A 102 6.06 16.62 5.11
C ILE A 102 6.59 18.05 5.05
N GLU A 103 6.71 18.61 3.85
CA GLU A 103 7.21 19.97 3.61
C GLU A 103 6.17 20.80 2.84
N PRO A 104 5.24 21.49 3.55
CA PRO A 104 4.13 22.19 2.91
C PRO A 104 4.53 23.18 1.82
N ASP A 105 5.58 23.97 2.05
CA ASP A 105 6.05 24.97 1.07
C ASP A 105 6.54 24.33 -0.24
N ARG A 106 7.22 23.18 -0.16
CA ARG A 106 7.65 22.42 -1.34
C ARG A 106 6.45 21.91 -2.14
N VAL A 107 5.47 21.32 -1.45
CA VAL A 107 4.23 20.81 -2.07
C VAL A 107 3.46 21.94 -2.77
N LEU A 108 3.29 23.08 -2.10
CA LEU A 108 2.61 24.24 -2.67
C LEU A 108 3.39 24.85 -3.86
N ALA A 109 4.72 24.89 -3.79
CA ALA A 109 5.55 25.35 -4.90
C ALA A 109 5.40 24.43 -6.13
N ALA A 110 5.40 23.10 -5.93
CA ALA A 110 5.17 22.13 -7.01
C ALA A 110 3.76 22.26 -7.60
N ALA A 111 2.74 22.45 -6.76
CA ALA A 111 1.36 22.64 -7.20
C ALA A 111 1.19 23.93 -8.05
N ARG A 112 1.80 25.05 -7.62
CA ARG A 112 1.85 26.29 -8.39
C ARG A 112 2.54 26.10 -9.75
N ALA A 113 3.64 25.34 -9.77
CA ALA A 113 4.34 25.04 -11.02
C ALA A 113 3.45 24.26 -12.00
N CYS A 114 2.64 23.31 -11.53
CA CYS A 114 1.64 22.61 -12.35
C CYS A 114 0.60 23.59 -12.91
N ASP A 115 0.06 24.51 -12.10
CA ASP A 115 -0.92 25.49 -12.56
C ASP A 115 -0.34 26.42 -13.64
N LEU A 116 0.90 26.88 -13.47
CA LEU A 116 1.60 27.71 -14.46
C LEU A 116 1.87 26.92 -15.77
N ALA A 117 2.30 25.66 -15.67
CA ALA A 117 2.52 24.82 -16.84
C ALA A 117 1.23 24.61 -17.65
N ARG A 118 0.10 24.37 -16.99
CA ARG A 118 -1.21 24.26 -17.63
C ARG A 118 -1.60 25.57 -18.33
N GLN A 119 -1.43 26.71 -17.66
CA GLN A 119 -1.71 28.03 -18.25
C GLN A 119 -0.84 28.31 -19.47
N ALA A 120 0.39 27.79 -19.49
CA ALA A 120 1.31 27.86 -20.62
C ALA A 120 1.00 26.87 -21.76
N GLY A 121 -0.08 26.08 -21.63
CA GLY A 121 -0.53 25.13 -22.64
C GLY A 121 0.14 23.75 -22.58
N ALA A 122 0.82 23.41 -21.49
CA ALA A 122 1.32 22.05 -21.29
C ALA A 122 0.15 21.06 -21.20
N HIS A 123 0.32 19.87 -21.81
CA HIS A 123 -0.68 18.83 -21.74
C HIS A 123 -0.63 18.13 -20.37
N PRO A 124 -1.74 18.10 -19.63
CA PRO A 124 -1.81 17.41 -18.34
C PRO A 124 -1.57 15.90 -18.47
N GLY A 125 -0.70 15.34 -17.62
CA GLY A 125 -0.56 13.89 -17.48
C GLY A 125 -1.73 13.27 -16.70
N ALA A 126 -1.76 11.94 -16.65
CA ALA A 126 -2.84 11.18 -16.01
C ALA A 126 -2.99 11.42 -14.50
N LEU A 127 -1.96 11.96 -13.83
CA LEU A 127 -1.96 12.30 -12.41
C LEU A 127 -1.67 13.79 -12.16
N PHE A 128 -1.97 14.63 -13.13
CA PHE A 128 -1.64 16.03 -13.15
C PHE A 128 -2.01 16.76 -11.84
N GLY A 129 -0.98 17.29 -11.17
CA GLY A 129 -1.12 18.08 -9.95
C GLY A 129 -1.58 17.32 -8.71
N LEU A 130 -1.68 15.98 -8.77
CA LEU A 130 -2.18 15.15 -7.67
C LEU A 130 -1.11 14.95 -6.59
N PRO A 131 -1.31 15.43 -5.34
CA PRO A 131 -0.41 15.14 -4.24
C PRO A 131 -0.57 13.70 -3.76
N ILE A 132 0.53 12.92 -3.73
CA ILE A 132 0.57 11.50 -3.37
C ILE A 132 1.52 11.28 -2.19
N PRO A 133 1.06 10.73 -1.04
CA PRO A 133 1.90 10.23 0.02
C PRO A 133 2.71 9.01 -0.44
N VAL A 134 3.95 8.92 0.02
CA VAL A 134 4.89 7.84 -0.31
C VAL A 134 5.34 7.17 0.99
N LYS A 135 5.15 5.86 1.11
CA LYS A 135 5.69 5.09 2.25
C LYS A 135 7.19 5.34 2.39
N ASP A 136 7.65 5.55 3.61
CA ASP A 136 9.06 5.95 3.83
C ASP A 136 10.09 4.83 3.68
N SER A 137 9.69 3.68 3.16
CA SER A 137 10.56 2.63 2.62
C SER A 137 10.89 2.81 1.13
N VAL A 138 10.21 3.72 0.42
CA VAL A 138 10.37 3.96 -1.02
C VAL A 138 11.22 5.20 -1.25
N ASN A 139 12.28 5.08 -2.05
CA ASN A 139 13.20 6.18 -2.33
C ASN A 139 12.53 7.33 -3.08
N THR A 140 12.81 8.54 -2.57
CA THR A 140 12.48 9.81 -3.23
C THR A 140 13.69 10.72 -3.13
N ALA A 141 14.12 11.31 -4.24
CA ALA A 141 15.28 12.23 -4.26
C ALA A 141 15.02 13.54 -3.51
N GLU A 142 13.75 13.88 -3.28
CA GLU A 142 13.33 15.14 -2.63
C GLU A 142 13.32 15.08 -1.10
N TYR A 143 13.18 13.87 -0.54
CA TYR A 143 13.01 13.64 0.89
C TYR A 143 13.92 12.53 1.39
N PRO A 144 14.27 12.49 2.69
CA PRO A 144 14.91 11.34 3.28
C PRO A 144 14.07 10.06 3.07
N THR A 145 14.74 8.92 3.01
CA THR A 145 14.13 7.59 3.12
C THR A 145 14.68 6.91 4.35
N THR A 146 13.91 6.97 5.44
CA THR A 146 14.37 6.50 6.75
C THR A 146 14.02 5.06 7.03
N ALA A 147 13.07 4.47 6.27
CA ALA A 147 12.46 3.17 6.56
C ALA A 147 11.95 3.07 8.01
N GLY A 148 11.62 4.21 8.64
CA GLY A 148 11.21 4.28 10.04
C GLY A 148 12.29 3.89 11.05
N THR A 149 13.58 3.81 10.65
CA THR A 149 14.68 3.43 11.54
C THR A 149 15.61 4.61 11.87
N PRO A 150 16.13 4.70 13.11
CA PRO A 150 17.10 5.73 13.49
C PRO A 150 18.35 5.73 12.60
N ALA A 151 18.79 4.55 12.17
CA ALA A 151 20.01 4.37 11.38
C ALA A 151 19.98 5.11 10.03
N LEU A 152 18.81 5.25 9.43
CA LEU A 152 18.60 5.89 8.12
C LEU A 152 17.98 7.29 8.22
N ARG A 153 17.86 7.87 9.42
CA ARG A 153 17.19 9.17 9.63
C ARG A 153 17.67 10.30 8.73
N ARG A 154 18.93 10.23 8.28
CA ARG A 154 19.56 11.26 7.43
C ARG A 154 19.88 10.74 6.03
N PHE A 155 19.43 9.56 5.68
CA PHE A 155 19.71 9.00 4.37
C PHE A 155 18.83 9.69 3.32
N HIS A 156 19.46 10.36 2.37
CA HIS A 156 18.83 10.97 1.19
C HIS A 156 19.24 10.18 -0.04
N PRO A 157 18.32 9.47 -0.67
CA PRO A 157 18.58 8.81 -1.95
C PRO A 157 18.94 9.82 -3.04
N ALA A 158 19.85 9.44 -3.94
CA ALA A 158 20.22 10.29 -5.08
C ALA A 158 19.15 10.29 -6.19
N GLU A 159 18.27 9.29 -6.20
CA GLU A 159 17.25 9.11 -7.24
C GLU A 159 15.92 8.65 -6.65
N ASP A 160 14.84 8.93 -7.36
CA ASP A 160 13.51 8.39 -7.08
C ASP A 160 13.45 6.90 -7.46
N ALA A 161 12.67 6.11 -6.74
CA ALA A 161 12.31 4.77 -7.17
C ALA A 161 11.57 4.81 -8.53
N PRO A 162 11.74 3.81 -9.42
CA PRO A 162 11.15 3.82 -10.76
C PRO A 162 9.64 4.05 -10.77
N LEU A 163 8.91 3.52 -9.77
CA LEU A 163 7.47 3.80 -9.68
C LEU A 163 7.19 5.28 -9.33
N VAL A 164 8.00 5.91 -8.49
CA VAL A 164 7.87 7.34 -8.16
C VAL A 164 8.18 8.19 -9.40
N GLN A 165 9.22 7.82 -10.16
CA GLN A 165 9.54 8.47 -11.44
C GLN A 165 8.34 8.40 -12.40
N SER A 166 7.71 7.22 -12.54
CA SER A 166 6.54 7.04 -13.41
C SER A 166 5.35 7.92 -12.98
N LEU A 167 5.08 8.00 -11.68
CA LEU A 167 3.99 8.83 -11.14
C LEU A 167 4.28 10.33 -11.32
N LYS A 168 5.52 10.77 -11.08
CA LYS A 168 5.96 12.17 -11.32
C LYS A 168 5.92 12.52 -12.80
N ALA A 169 6.33 11.62 -13.68
CA ALA A 169 6.23 11.80 -15.13
C ALA A 169 4.76 11.93 -15.59
N ALA A 170 3.82 11.29 -14.90
CA ALA A 170 2.38 11.45 -15.11
C ALA A 170 1.81 12.73 -14.46
N GLY A 171 2.63 13.55 -13.79
CA GLY A 171 2.25 14.83 -13.20
C GLY A 171 1.91 14.79 -11.71
N ALA A 172 2.16 13.69 -11.01
CA ALA A 172 1.96 13.63 -9.57
C ALA A 172 2.98 14.47 -8.79
N ILE A 173 2.58 14.92 -7.60
CA ILE A 173 3.41 15.66 -6.65
C ILE A 173 3.65 14.75 -5.44
N VAL A 174 4.89 14.59 -4.98
CA VAL A 174 5.14 13.89 -3.71
C VAL A 174 4.67 14.77 -2.56
N LEU A 175 3.63 14.33 -1.82
CA LEU A 175 3.06 15.06 -0.69
C LEU A 175 3.98 15.00 0.53
N GLY A 176 4.67 13.89 0.70
CA GLY A 176 5.57 13.63 1.81
C GLY A 176 5.81 12.13 2.01
N LYS A 177 6.57 11.80 3.07
CA LYS A 177 6.93 10.43 3.44
C LYS A 177 6.12 9.97 4.64
N THR A 178 5.37 8.88 4.48
CA THR A 178 4.48 8.37 5.51
C THR A 178 5.20 7.44 6.48
N ASN A 179 4.78 7.51 7.75
CA ASN A 179 5.26 6.64 8.82
C ASN A 179 4.88 5.17 8.56
N LEU A 180 5.62 4.27 9.16
CA LEU A 180 5.50 2.83 8.91
C LEU A 180 5.99 2.04 10.13
N HIS A 181 5.74 0.74 10.17
CA HIS A 181 6.47 -0.16 11.07
C HIS A 181 7.95 -0.15 10.69
N GLU A 182 8.85 -0.05 11.65
CA GLU A 182 10.29 0.09 11.40
C GLU A 182 10.80 -1.01 10.47
N LEU A 183 11.57 -0.63 9.44
CA LEU A 183 12.10 -1.52 8.38
C LEU A 183 11.04 -2.35 7.65
N SER A 184 9.78 -1.93 7.68
CA SER A 184 8.62 -2.69 7.18
C SER A 184 8.42 -4.06 7.85
N TYR A 185 9.09 -4.34 8.98
CA TYR A 185 9.19 -5.66 9.59
C TYR A 185 8.18 -5.86 10.74
N GLY A 186 6.89 -5.74 10.42
CA GLY A 186 5.77 -5.96 11.34
C GLY A 186 4.44 -5.36 10.85
N TRP A 187 3.34 -5.65 11.54
CA TRP A 187 1.96 -5.38 11.10
C TRP A 187 1.20 -4.33 11.90
N THR A 188 1.86 -3.58 12.79
CA THR A 188 1.18 -2.63 13.69
C THR A 188 1.39 -1.17 13.34
N SER A 189 2.52 -0.81 12.74
CA SER A 189 3.03 0.57 12.62
C SER A 189 3.17 1.28 13.98
N ASN A 190 3.41 0.51 15.05
CA ASN A 190 3.81 1.00 16.36
C ASN A 190 5.33 1.28 16.34
N ASN A 191 5.74 2.33 15.63
CA ASN A 191 7.14 2.67 15.44
C ASN A 191 7.72 3.33 16.71
N GLN A 192 8.66 2.67 17.37
CA GLN A 192 9.25 3.20 18.60
C GLN A 192 10.20 4.39 18.37
N ALA A 193 10.77 4.53 17.17
CA ALA A 193 11.72 5.61 16.83
C ALA A 193 11.04 6.89 16.35
N PHE A 194 9.89 6.79 15.68
CA PHE A 194 9.14 7.93 15.11
C PHE A 194 7.73 8.08 15.73
N GLY A 195 7.39 7.24 16.70
CA GLY A 195 6.09 7.20 17.34
C GLY A 195 5.07 6.33 16.60
N ALA A 196 4.12 5.77 17.34
CA ALA A 196 3.06 4.95 16.79
C ALA A 196 2.18 5.75 15.82
N VAL A 197 1.75 5.10 14.75
CA VAL A 197 0.67 5.60 13.89
C VAL A 197 -0.67 5.20 14.52
N HIS A 198 -1.63 6.10 14.48
CA HIS A 198 -2.96 5.91 15.05
C HIS A 198 -4.00 5.63 13.96
N ASN A 199 -4.95 4.75 14.28
CA ASN A 199 -6.04 4.42 13.36
C ASN A 199 -7.05 5.59 13.26
N PRO A 200 -7.46 5.99 12.05
CA PRO A 200 -8.41 7.11 11.89
C PRO A 200 -9.82 6.83 12.43
N TYR A 201 -10.23 5.57 12.59
CA TYR A 201 -11.53 5.22 13.17
C TYR A 201 -11.50 5.17 14.70
N ASP A 202 -10.37 4.83 15.29
CA ASP A 202 -10.14 4.84 16.73
C ASP A 202 -8.65 5.08 17.03
N PRO A 203 -8.24 6.26 17.49
CA PRO A 203 -6.83 6.58 17.74
C PRO A 203 -6.15 5.74 18.84
N GLN A 204 -6.90 4.94 19.59
CA GLN A 204 -6.31 4.01 20.56
C GLN A 204 -5.91 2.66 19.92
N ARG A 205 -6.14 2.51 18.62
CA ARG A 205 -5.90 1.27 17.89
C ARG A 205 -4.86 1.42 16.81
N ILE A 206 -4.23 0.29 16.48
CA ILE A 206 -3.27 0.22 15.38
C ILE A 206 -3.97 0.47 14.04
N PRO A 207 -3.33 1.17 13.09
CA PRO A 207 -3.81 1.30 11.72
C PRO A 207 -3.53 0.04 10.88
N GLY A 208 -2.87 -0.97 11.46
CA GLY A 208 -2.20 -2.03 10.72
C GLY A 208 -0.83 -1.61 10.21
N GLY A 209 -0.11 -2.55 9.60
CA GLY A 209 1.25 -2.33 9.11
C GLY A 209 1.66 -3.30 7.99
N SER A 210 2.81 -3.03 7.46
CA SER A 210 3.76 -1.97 7.83
C SER A 210 3.45 -0.59 7.23
N SER A 211 2.51 -0.46 6.25
CA SER A 211 2.16 0.82 5.59
C SER A 211 1.07 1.60 6.32
N GLY A 212 1.08 1.59 7.67
CA GLY A 212 0.03 2.19 8.49
C GLY A 212 -0.12 3.69 8.30
N GLY A 213 0.99 4.42 8.12
CA GLY A 213 0.95 5.87 7.86
C GLY A 213 0.27 6.20 6.54
N THR A 214 0.55 5.46 5.46
CA THR A 214 -0.15 5.66 4.18
C THR A 214 -1.65 5.35 4.31
N ALA A 215 -2.00 4.24 4.97
CA ALA A 215 -3.40 3.87 5.15
C ALA A 215 -4.15 4.88 6.03
N ALA A 216 -3.55 5.30 7.15
CA ALA A 216 -4.12 6.34 8.01
C ALA A 216 -4.32 7.66 7.26
N ALA A 217 -3.34 8.07 6.43
CA ALA A 217 -3.44 9.29 5.63
C ALA A 217 -4.62 9.23 4.62
N ILE A 218 -4.78 8.11 3.91
CA ILE A 218 -5.89 7.92 2.96
C ILE A 218 -7.24 7.83 3.69
N GLY A 219 -7.31 7.06 4.78
CA GLY A 219 -8.51 6.94 5.62
C GLY A 219 -8.95 8.28 6.21
N ALA A 220 -7.98 9.08 6.66
CA ALA A 220 -8.21 10.42 7.22
C ALA A 220 -8.45 11.52 6.17
N ARG A 221 -8.49 11.24 4.88
CA ARG A 221 -8.65 12.21 3.77
C ARG A 221 -7.49 13.20 3.65
N MET A 222 -6.29 12.84 4.07
CA MET A 222 -5.09 13.65 3.83
C MET A 222 -4.63 13.57 2.38
N ALA A 223 -5.01 12.52 1.65
CA ALA A 223 -4.82 12.33 0.22
C ALA A 223 -5.83 11.29 -0.32
N PRO A 224 -6.12 11.28 -1.63
CA PRO A 224 -7.04 10.30 -2.22
C PRO A 224 -6.37 8.99 -2.62
N LEU A 225 -5.06 9.00 -2.89
CA LEU A 225 -4.26 7.92 -3.44
C LEU A 225 -2.86 7.99 -2.85
N GLY A 226 -2.25 6.86 -2.47
CA GLY A 226 -0.91 6.81 -1.89
C GLY A 226 -0.14 5.54 -2.23
N ILE A 227 1.19 5.58 -2.05
CA ILE A 227 2.10 4.46 -2.28
C ILE A 227 2.31 3.70 -0.97
N ALA A 228 2.15 2.39 -1.02
CA ALA A 228 2.41 1.42 0.03
C ALA A 228 3.29 0.29 -0.51
N GLU A 229 3.73 -0.61 0.36
CA GLU A 229 4.55 -1.76 0.01
C GLU A 229 4.08 -2.96 0.84
N ASP A 230 4.23 -4.18 0.32
CA ASP A 230 3.67 -5.42 0.87
C ASP A 230 4.60 -6.60 0.60
N THR A 231 5.12 -7.19 1.65
CA THR A 231 5.85 -8.47 1.60
C THR A 231 4.90 -9.61 2.01
N GLU A 232 4.17 -9.40 3.11
CA GLU A 232 3.23 -10.36 3.69
C GLU A 232 1.99 -9.64 4.26
N GLY A 233 1.36 -8.78 3.45
CA GLY A 233 0.12 -8.11 3.84
C GLY A 233 0.26 -6.62 4.14
N SER A 234 1.44 -6.02 4.01
CA SER A 234 1.67 -4.62 4.44
C SER A 234 0.99 -3.52 3.60
N ILE A 235 0.35 -3.86 2.46
CA ILE A 235 -0.68 -3.04 1.80
C ILE A 235 -2.05 -3.37 2.41
N ARG A 236 -2.35 -4.65 2.60
CA ARG A 236 -3.69 -5.19 2.74
C ARG A 236 -4.19 -5.14 4.19
N VAL A 237 -3.36 -5.48 5.16
CA VAL A 237 -3.69 -5.34 6.61
C VAL A 237 -4.05 -3.89 6.95
N PRO A 238 -3.20 -2.88 6.63
CA PRO A 238 -3.57 -1.50 6.96
C PRO A 238 -4.74 -0.97 6.14
N ALA A 239 -4.96 -1.44 4.91
CA ALA A 239 -6.15 -1.10 4.15
C ALA A 239 -7.42 -1.62 4.85
N ALA A 240 -7.40 -2.88 5.35
CA ALA A 240 -8.52 -3.46 6.08
C ALA A 240 -8.83 -2.69 7.37
N PHE A 241 -7.82 -2.37 8.17
CA PHE A 241 -8.01 -1.70 9.45
C PHE A 241 -8.35 -0.22 9.36
N CYS A 242 -7.92 0.46 8.29
CA CYS A 242 -8.24 1.87 8.05
C CYS A 242 -9.47 2.08 7.14
N GLY A 243 -10.19 1.01 6.78
CA GLY A 243 -11.43 1.09 6.00
C GLY A 243 -11.22 1.70 4.60
N ILE A 244 -10.11 1.42 3.96
CA ILE A 244 -9.77 1.85 2.61
C ILE A 244 -9.54 0.64 1.69
N MET A 245 -9.29 0.90 0.42
CA MET A 245 -8.95 -0.13 -0.56
C MET A 245 -7.44 -0.22 -0.73
N GLY A 246 -6.92 -1.45 -0.82
CA GLY A 246 -5.52 -1.73 -1.05
C GLY A 246 -5.35 -2.76 -2.15
N PHE A 247 -4.45 -2.50 -3.09
CA PHE A 247 -4.14 -3.42 -4.18
C PHE A 247 -2.68 -3.84 -4.13
N ARG A 248 -2.46 -5.14 -3.89
CA ARG A 248 -1.18 -5.79 -4.11
C ARG A 248 -1.17 -6.39 -5.51
N PRO A 249 -0.30 -5.96 -6.43
CA PRO A 249 -0.23 -6.56 -7.77
C PRO A 249 0.42 -7.95 -7.75
N THR A 250 0.30 -8.69 -8.84
CA THR A 250 1.10 -9.89 -9.11
C THR A 250 2.58 -9.57 -8.88
N THR A 251 3.30 -10.47 -8.21
CA THR A 251 4.74 -10.31 -7.97
C THR A 251 5.49 -10.05 -9.27
N GLY A 252 6.26 -8.96 -9.32
CA GLY A 252 7.01 -8.51 -10.49
C GLY A 252 6.23 -7.62 -11.47
N ARG A 253 4.94 -7.30 -11.22
CA ARG A 253 4.19 -6.38 -12.08
C ARG A 253 4.72 -4.93 -12.01
N TYR A 254 5.09 -4.48 -10.83
CA TYR A 254 5.75 -3.18 -10.63
C TYR A 254 7.18 -3.39 -10.15
N SER A 255 8.09 -2.50 -10.54
CA SER A 255 9.46 -2.53 -10.04
C SER A 255 9.50 -2.20 -8.55
N THR A 256 10.17 -3.03 -7.77
CA THR A 256 10.51 -2.80 -6.35
C THR A 256 11.91 -2.22 -6.17
N ARG A 257 12.62 -1.91 -7.25
CA ARG A 257 13.94 -1.27 -7.19
C ARG A 257 13.86 0.05 -6.43
N ALA A 258 14.88 0.36 -5.65
CA ALA A 258 14.95 1.53 -4.79
C ALA A 258 13.84 1.58 -3.73
N CYS A 259 13.36 0.42 -3.29
CA CYS A 259 12.57 0.25 -2.07
C CYS A 259 13.42 -0.50 -1.04
N VAL A 260 13.29 -0.15 0.24
CA VAL A 260 13.98 -0.86 1.33
C VAL A 260 13.41 -2.28 1.41
N PRO A 261 14.20 -3.34 1.14
CA PRO A 261 13.66 -4.67 0.91
C PRO A 261 13.56 -5.52 2.18
N ILE A 262 12.68 -6.52 2.12
CA ILE A 262 12.69 -7.71 2.99
C ILE A 262 13.11 -8.93 2.15
N SER A 263 12.34 -9.25 1.10
CA SER A 263 12.62 -10.39 0.21
C SER A 263 12.22 -10.04 -1.23
N HIS A 264 13.14 -10.13 -2.16
CA HIS A 264 12.83 -9.92 -3.59
C HIS A 264 11.85 -10.95 -4.17
N LEU A 265 11.62 -12.07 -3.47
CA LEU A 265 10.65 -13.08 -3.88
C LEU A 265 9.20 -12.68 -3.55
N PHE A 266 9.01 -11.82 -2.55
CA PHE A 266 7.67 -11.49 -2.02
C PHE A 266 7.34 -10.00 -2.08
N ASP A 267 8.34 -9.11 -1.99
CA ASP A 267 8.12 -7.67 -1.94
C ASP A 267 7.36 -7.17 -3.17
N GLN A 268 6.33 -6.39 -2.93
CA GLN A 268 5.60 -5.65 -3.94
C GLN A 268 5.27 -4.24 -3.43
N VAL A 269 5.28 -3.28 -4.36
CA VAL A 269 4.71 -1.96 -4.12
C VAL A 269 3.31 -1.90 -4.72
N GLY A 270 2.44 -1.08 -4.15
CA GLY A 270 1.09 -0.93 -4.67
C GLY A 270 0.34 0.23 -4.03
N PRO A 271 -0.84 0.56 -4.55
CA PRO A 271 -1.61 1.71 -4.09
C PRO A 271 -2.53 1.42 -2.90
N HIS A 272 -2.71 2.45 -2.07
CA HIS A 272 -3.87 2.65 -1.21
C HIS A 272 -4.76 3.73 -1.80
N ALA A 273 -6.09 3.52 -1.81
CA ALA A 273 -7.05 4.52 -2.26
C ALA A 273 -8.42 4.34 -1.59
N ARG A 274 -9.34 5.27 -1.82
CA ARG A 274 -10.73 5.15 -1.38
C ARG A 274 -11.67 4.57 -2.44
N SER A 275 -11.17 4.35 -3.67
CA SER A 275 -11.94 3.74 -4.76
C SER A 275 -11.08 2.80 -5.60
N VAL A 276 -11.69 1.76 -6.16
CA VAL A 276 -11.02 0.88 -7.12
C VAL A 276 -10.66 1.63 -8.42
N ALA A 277 -11.40 2.65 -8.77
CA ALA A 277 -11.07 3.50 -9.93
C ALA A 277 -9.71 4.20 -9.76
N ASP A 278 -9.41 4.67 -8.54
CA ASP A 278 -8.13 5.31 -8.24
C ASP A 278 -6.97 4.28 -8.18
N LEU A 279 -7.23 3.06 -7.68
CA LEU A 279 -6.26 1.96 -7.77
C LEU A 279 -5.95 1.61 -9.23
N ALA A 280 -6.98 1.58 -10.09
CA ALA A 280 -6.84 1.32 -11.51
C ALA A 280 -6.10 2.46 -12.26
N LEU A 281 -6.30 3.71 -11.83
CA LEU A 281 -5.56 4.87 -12.34
C LEU A 281 -4.07 4.74 -12.02
N PHE A 282 -3.73 4.34 -10.79
CA PHE A 282 -2.35 4.06 -10.40
C PHE A 282 -1.75 2.93 -11.23
N ASP A 283 -2.47 1.78 -11.36
CA ASP A 283 -2.02 0.64 -12.17
C ASP A 283 -1.76 1.03 -13.62
N ALA A 284 -2.65 1.82 -14.22
CA ALA A 284 -2.50 2.27 -15.60
C ALA A 284 -1.21 3.07 -15.83
N VAL A 285 -0.82 3.90 -14.85
CA VAL A 285 0.39 4.72 -14.94
C VAL A 285 1.64 3.87 -14.70
N VAL A 286 1.68 3.10 -13.60
CA VAL A 286 2.89 2.38 -13.18
C VAL A 286 3.17 1.17 -14.10
N ALA A 287 2.14 0.43 -14.50
CA ALA A 287 2.27 -0.69 -15.45
C ALA A 287 2.28 -0.22 -16.93
N GLN A 288 2.16 1.09 -17.19
CA GLN A 288 2.07 1.65 -18.54
C GLN A 288 0.97 1.01 -19.40
N ASP A 289 -0.16 0.66 -18.77
CA ASP A 289 -1.31 0.03 -19.42
C ASP A 289 -2.53 0.95 -19.36
N GLY A 290 -2.62 1.86 -20.32
CA GLY A 290 -3.70 2.84 -20.44
C GLY A 290 -5.02 2.29 -21.01
N ARG A 291 -5.17 0.98 -21.20
CA ARG A 291 -6.42 0.40 -21.70
C ARG A 291 -7.54 0.67 -20.70
N PRO A 292 -8.74 1.12 -21.14
CA PRO A 292 -9.86 1.35 -20.24
C PRO A 292 -10.23 0.08 -19.45
N LEU A 293 -10.46 0.26 -18.14
CA LEU A 293 -10.97 -0.81 -17.29
C LEU A 293 -12.49 -0.93 -17.51
N GLN A 294 -12.94 -2.04 -18.07
CA GLN A 294 -14.36 -2.30 -18.28
C GLN A 294 -14.96 -2.91 -17.01
N PRO A 295 -16.05 -2.35 -16.47
CA PRO A 295 -16.78 -2.95 -15.35
C PRO A 295 -17.23 -4.38 -15.69
N THR A 296 -17.10 -5.30 -14.74
CA THR A 296 -17.52 -6.70 -14.90
C THR A 296 -18.95 -6.85 -14.36
N SER A 297 -19.87 -7.43 -15.15
CA SER A 297 -21.17 -7.84 -14.60
C SER A 297 -20.96 -8.90 -13.53
N LEU A 298 -21.55 -8.73 -12.35
CA LEU A 298 -21.47 -9.72 -11.28
C LEU A 298 -22.33 -10.96 -11.53
N ARG A 299 -23.31 -10.88 -12.44
CA ARG A 299 -24.20 -12.02 -12.72
C ARG A 299 -23.42 -13.18 -13.35
N GLY A 300 -23.40 -14.32 -12.66
CA GLY A 300 -22.70 -15.52 -13.08
C GLY A 300 -21.20 -15.50 -12.84
N VAL A 301 -20.66 -14.46 -12.17
CA VAL A 301 -19.28 -14.48 -11.69
C VAL A 301 -19.14 -15.53 -10.61
N ARG A 302 -18.14 -16.39 -10.73
CA ARG A 302 -17.82 -17.45 -9.76
C ARG A 302 -16.70 -16.99 -8.84
N LEU A 303 -16.94 -16.98 -7.51
CA LEU A 303 -15.95 -16.69 -6.48
C LEU A 303 -15.74 -17.93 -5.60
N GLY A 304 -14.48 -18.30 -5.39
CA GLY A 304 -14.13 -19.45 -4.54
C GLY A 304 -14.22 -19.09 -3.05
N VAL A 305 -14.84 -19.95 -2.26
CA VAL A 305 -14.92 -19.86 -0.81
C VAL A 305 -14.25 -21.10 -0.23
N VAL A 306 -13.15 -20.92 0.50
CA VAL A 306 -12.35 -22.00 1.10
C VAL A 306 -12.43 -21.87 2.61
N ARG A 307 -13.45 -22.53 3.20
CA ARG A 307 -13.80 -22.33 4.61
C ARG A 307 -12.81 -22.97 5.57
N ASP A 308 -12.22 -24.08 5.19
CA ASP A 308 -11.27 -24.86 5.97
C ASP A 308 -9.91 -24.19 6.20
N TYR A 309 -9.71 -22.98 5.64
CA TYR A 309 -8.54 -22.15 5.89
C TYR A 309 -8.92 -20.72 6.32
N TRP A 310 -9.58 -19.95 5.44
CA TRP A 310 -9.77 -18.50 5.64
C TRP A 310 -10.90 -18.13 6.61
N TYR A 311 -11.81 -19.06 6.92
CA TYR A 311 -12.97 -18.76 7.77
C TYR A 311 -12.89 -19.43 9.16
N LEU A 312 -11.70 -19.95 9.51
CA LEU A 312 -11.47 -20.56 10.82
C LEU A 312 -11.12 -19.50 11.87
N ASN A 313 -11.67 -19.65 13.08
CA ASN A 313 -11.36 -18.85 14.27
C ASN A 313 -11.46 -17.33 14.03
N LEU A 314 -12.49 -16.88 13.32
CA LEU A 314 -12.74 -15.47 13.11
C LEU A 314 -13.33 -14.81 14.36
N ASP A 315 -13.03 -13.53 14.58
CA ASP A 315 -13.81 -12.71 15.50
C ASP A 315 -15.29 -12.74 15.07
N PRO A 316 -16.26 -12.87 16.00
CA PRO A 316 -17.68 -12.99 15.65
C PRO A 316 -18.23 -11.84 14.81
N GLU A 317 -17.73 -10.61 14.96
CA GLU A 317 -18.15 -9.48 14.14
C GLU A 317 -17.53 -9.53 12.75
N VAL A 318 -16.26 -9.98 12.64
CA VAL A 318 -15.60 -10.21 11.34
C VAL A 318 -16.37 -11.28 10.56
N ASP A 319 -16.71 -12.41 11.19
CA ASP A 319 -17.52 -13.46 10.53
C ASP A 319 -18.87 -12.93 10.09
N ARG A 320 -19.63 -12.31 10.99
CA ARG A 320 -20.97 -11.76 10.69
C ARG A 320 -20.93 -10.75 9.51
N ILE A 321 -19.95 -9.84 9.49
CA ILE A 321 -19.84 -8.82 8.44
C ILE A 321 -19.43 -9.47 7.12
N THR A 322 -18.53 -10.46 7.18
CA THR A 322 -18.11 -11.23 6.00
C THR A 322 -19.28 -12.01 5.41
N GLN A 323 -20.09 -12.72 6.23
CA GLN A 323 -21.28 -13.42 5.74
C GLN A 323 -22.27 -12.43 5.10
N ALA A 324 -22.52 -11.28 5.71
CA ALA A 324 -23.38 -10.24 5.13
C ALA A 324 -22.84 -9.69 3.79
N ALA A 325 -21.53 -9.61 3.61
CA ALA A 325 -20.90 -9.26 2.34
C ALA A 325 -21.13 -10.36 1.29
N LEU A 326 -20.94 -11.62 1.63
CA LEU A 326 -21.21 -12.76 0.74
C LEU A 326 -22.66 -12.80 0.31
N ASP A 327 -23.61 -12.52 1.22
CA ASP A 327 -25.04 -12.49 0.90
C ASP A 327 -25.41 -11.36 -0.06
N ARG A 328 -24.82 -10.17 0.11
CA ARG A 328 -24.96 -9.06 -0.85
C ARG A 328 -24.45 -9.43 -2.24
N LEU A 329 -23.31 -10.12 -2.33
CA LEU A 329 -22.75 -10.57 -3.60
C LEU A 329 -23.62 -11.65 -4.25
N ARG A 330 -24.18 -12.60 -3.49
CA ARG A 330 -25.19 -13.56 -4.01
C ARG A 330 -26.41 -12.83 -4.56
N ALA A 331 -26.93 -11.85 -3.85
CA ALA A 331 -28.06 -11.05 -4.32
C ALA A 331 -27.75 -10.27 -5.60
N ALA A 332 -26.47 -9.88 -5.81
CA ALA A 332 -25.99 -9.27 -7.05
C ALA A 332 -25.76 -10.27 -8.20
N GLY A 333 -25.93 -11.58 -7.95
CA GLY A 333 -25.82 -12.63 -8.95
C GLY A 333 -24.49 -13.36 -8.99
N VAL A 334 -23.61 -13.19 -7.98
CA VAL A 334 -22.36 -13.94 -7.82
C VAL A 334 -22.67 -15.37 -7.41
N GLU A 335 -21.98 -16.32 -8.02
CA GLU A 335 -21.97 -17.74 -7.62
C GLU A 335 -20.80 -17.99 -6.67
N LEU A 336 -21.11 -18.31 -5.40
CA LEU A 336 -20.09 -18.68 -4.41
C LEU A 336 -19.83 -20.19 -4.50
N ILE A 337 -18.59 -20.55 -4.83
CA ILE A 337 -18.16 -21.94 -5.04
C ILE A 337 -17.41 -22.41 -3.80
N GLU A 338 -18.07 -23.18 -2.98
CA GLU A 338 -17.43 -23.86 -1.83
C GLU A 338 -16.40 -24.87 -2.35
N SER A 339 -15.19 -24.79 -1.86
CA SER A 339 -14.04 -25.57 -2.36
C SER A 339 -12.94 -25.67 -1.32
N GLU A 340 -11.94 -26.48 -1.58
CA GLU A 340 -10.83 -26.78 -0.67
C GLU A 340 -9.48 -26.53 -1.34
N LEU A 341 -8.48 -26.16 -0.51
CA LEU A 341 -7.06 -26.06 -0.87
C LEU A 341 -6.22 -26.89 0.12
N PRO A 342 -6.27 -28.21 0.03
CA PRO A 342 -5.65 -29.09 1.01
C PRO A 342 -4.12 -28.91 1.04
N GLY A 343 -3.58 -28.78 2.27
CA GLY A 343 -2.15 -28.61 2.52
C GLY A 343 -1.63 -27.18 2.36
N LEU A 344 -2.52 -26.19 2.15
CA LEU A 344 -2.14 -24.78 2.02
C LEU A 344 -1.35 -24.31 3.25
N GLY A 345 -1.89 -24.43 4.46
CA GLY A 345 -1.24 -23.94 5.70
C GLY A 345 0.16 -24.50 5.87
N GLY A 346 0.33 -25.83 5.74
CA GLY A 346 1.65 -26.45 5.87
C GLY A 346 2.67 -26.02 4.81
N LEU A 347 2.22 -25.57 3.62
CA LEU A 347 3.12 -24.96 2.64
C LEU A 347 3.51 -23.54 3.04
N ILE A 348 2.58 -22.75 3.57
CA ILE A 348 2.87 -21.39 4.04
C ILE A 348 3.91 -21.41 5.16
N ASP A 349 3.74 -22.28 6.16
CA ASP A 349 4.69 -22.44 7.29
C ASP A 349 6.11 -22.80 6.80
N LEU A 350 6.22 -23.60 5.73
CA LEU A 350 7.50 -24.03 5.15
C LEU A 350 8.17 -23.00 4.23
N ILE A 351 7.46 -21.90 3.89
CA ILE A 351 7.96 -20.96 2.87
C ILE A 351 8.09 -19.55 3.42
N THR A 352 7.01 -18.99 4.00
CA THR A 352 6.89 -17.55 4.20
C THR A 352 7.96 -17.02 5.14
N GLU A 353 7.93 -17.39 6.41
CA GLU A 353 8.92 -16.95 7.39
C GLU A 353 10.34 -17.42 7.07
N PRO A 354 10.57 -18.70 6.66
CA PRO A 354 11.92 -19.12 6.29
C PRO A 354 12.55 -18.28 5.17
N VAL A 355 11.76 -17.86 4.18
CA VAL A 355 12.29 -17.02 3.09
C VAL A 355 12.56 -15.60 3.58
N GLN A 356 11.63 -14.97 4.29
CA GLN A 356 11.79 -13.59 4.77
C GLN A 356 12.98 -13.46 5.74
N ASN A 357 13.07 -14.34 6.72
CA ASN A 357 14.12 -14.31 7.74
C ASN A 357 15.51 -14.59 7.17
N HIS A 358 15.60 -15.39 6.12
CA HIS A 358 16.86 -15.62 5.40
C HIS A 358 17.24 -14.42 4.51
N ASP A 359 16.28 -13.91 3.72
CA ASP A 359 16.54 -12.91 2.68
C ASP A 359 16.87 -11.54 3.25
N VAL A 360 16.12 -11.08 4.29
CA VAL A 360 16.18 -9.70 4.79
C VAL A 360 17.61 -9.23 5.11
N ARG A 361 18.44 -10.09 5.66
CA ARG A 361 19.85 -9.77 5.95
C ARG A 361 20.64 -9.46 4.67
N LEU A 362 20.45 -10.25 3.64
CA LEU A 362 21.19 -10.16 2.38
C LEU A 362 20.68 -8.99 1.54
N THR A 363 19.38 -8.90 1.34
CA THR A 363 18.73 -7.87 0.52
C THR A 363 18.91 -6.48 1.12
N LEU A 364 18.76 -6.36 2.45
CA LEU A 364 18.96 -5.07 3.14
C LEU A 364 20.42 -4.63 3.10
N ALA A 365 21.39 -5.56 3.31
CA ALA A 365 22.81 -5.25 3.16
C ALA A 365 23.18 -4.82 1.74
N GLU A 366 22.55 -5.45 0.73
CA GLU A 366 22.70 -5.06 -0.67
C GLU A 366 22.14 -3.67 -0.94
N TYR A 367 20.92 -3.38 -0.52
CA TYR A 367 20.30 -2.06 -0.63
C TYR A 367 21.16 -0.96 0.00
N LEU A 368 21.63 -1.16 1.24
CA LEU A 368 22.47 -0.17 1.94
C LEU A 368 23.75 0.16 1.17
N ARG A 369 24.34 -0.84 0.50
CA ARG A 369 25.55 -0.69 -0.32
C ARG A 369 25.20 -0.02 -1.66
N GLU A 370 24.16 -0.48 -2.37
CA GLU A 370 23.78 0.01 -3.70
C GLU A 370 23.42 1.49 -3.66
N TYR A 371 22.62 1.89 -2.68
CA TYR A 371 22.16 3.29 -2.55
C TYR A 371 23.05 4.15 -1.67
N HIS A 372 24.26 3.68 -1.30
CA HIS A 372 25.24 4.43 -0.52
C HIS A 372 24.68 5.02 0.78
N ALA A 373 23.92 4.23 1.52
CA ALA A 373 23.22 4.68 2.73
C ALA A 373 24.15 5.10 3.89
N GLY A 374 25.45 4.84 3.79
CA GLY A 374 26.46 5.25 4.76
C GLY A 374 26.45 4.45 6.06
N VAL A 375 25.68 3.36 6.14
CA VAL A 375 25.54 2.48 7.29
C VAL A 375 25.63 1.02 6.83
N SER A 376 26.32 0.16 7.61
CA SER A 376 26.32 -1.29 7.37
C SER A 376 25.09 -1.95 7.99
N PHE A 377 24.75 -3.16 7.54
CA PHE A 377 23.64 -3.94 8.12
C PHE A 377 23.80 -4.10 9.65
N ASP A 378 24.99 -4.49 10.13
CA ASP A 378 25.22 -4.66 11.56
C ASP A 378 25.08 -3.35 12.36
N ALA A 379 25.49 -2.23 11.77
CA ALA A 379 25.34 -0.92 12.39
C ALA A 379 23.87 -0.46 12.40
N LEU A 380 23.10 -0.81 11.38
CA LEU A 380 21.65 -0.58 11.31
C LEU A 380 20.95 -1.38 12.41
N VAL A 381 21.22 -2.69 12.53
CA VAL A 381 20.60 -3.55 13.57
C VAL A 381 20.91 -3.02 14.98
N ARG A 382 22.17 -2.61 15.25
CA ARG A 382 22.52 -2.03 16.57
C ARG A 382 21.77 -0.73 16.89
N GLN A 383 21.34 0.02 15.89
CA GLN A 383 20.62 1.29 16.05
C GLN A 383 19.10 1.12 15.94
N ALA A 384 18.63 -0.03 15.52
CA ALA A 384 17.21 -0.34 15.44
C ALA A 384 16.55 -0.27 16.83
N SER A 385 15.27 -0.02 16.86
CA SER A 385 14.45 -0.04 18.08
C SER A 385 14.51 -1.41 18.77
N PRO A 386 14.29 -1.49 20.08
CA PRO A 386 14.45 -2.72 20.84
C PRO A 386 13.64 -3.91 20.33
N ASP A 387 12.40 -3.67 19.89
CA ASP A 387 11.50 -4.68 19.31
C ASP A 387 12.08 -5.28 18.00
N ILE A 388 12.46 -4.45 17.05
CA ILE A 388 13.06 -4.90 15.78
C ILE A 388 14.39 -5.60 16.01
N ARG A 389 15.22 -5.08 16.93
CA ARG A 389 16.48 -5.71 17.27
C ARG A 389 16.26 -7.10 17.86
N ALA A 390 15.30 -7.26 18.77
CA ALA A 390 14.97 -8.55 19.36
C ALA A 390 14.53 -9.58 18.31
N VAL A 391 13.73 -9.17 17.32
CA VAL A 391 13.34 -10.03 16.19
C VAL A 391 14.57 -10.43 15.37
N PHE A 392 15.46 -9.50 15.04
CA PHE A 392 16.65 -9.81 14.26
C PHE A 392 17.64 -10.71 15.02
N GLU A 393 17.80 -10.50 16.32
CA GLU A 393 18.61 -11.35 17.20
C GLU A 393 18.02 -12.77 17.38
N SER A 394 16.70 -12.92 17.23
CA SER A 394 16.01 -14.21 17.37
C SER A 394 15.96 -15.01 16.08
N TYR A 395 15.83 -14.37 14.91
CA TYR A 395 15.51 -15.04 13.66
C TYR A 395 16.49 -14.78 12.51
N VAL A 396 17.20 -13.64 12.48
CA VAL A 396 17.88 -13.16 11.28
C VAL A 396 19.40 -13.24 11.38
N LEU A 397 19.98 -12.96 12.56
CA LEU A 397 21.43 -12.92 12.71
C LEU A 397 22.03 -14.33 12.72
N PRO A 398 23.22 -14.55 12.12
CA PRO A 398 23.92 -15.82 12.20
C PRO A 398 24.13 -16.28 13.65
N GLY A 399 23.70 -17.50 13.95
CA GLY A 399 23.75 -18.06 15.32
C GLY A 399 22.54 -17.75 16.20
N SER A 400 21.53 -17.05 15.69
CA SER A 400 20.26 -16.84 16.40
C SER A 400 19.52 -18.16 16.64
N PRO A 401 18.67 -18.24 17.67
CA PRO A 401 17.93 -19.47 18.01
C PRO A 401 17.13 -20.08 16.86
N HIS A 402 16.53 -19.22 16.02
CA HIS A 402 15.67 -19.60 14.91
C HIS A 402 16.28 -19.28 13.54
N PHE A 403 17.61 -19.23 13.46
CA PHE A 403 18.32 -18.94 12.22
C PHE A 403 17.99 -19.96 11.12
N VAL A 404 17.56 -19.46 9.97
CA VAL A 404 17.21 -20.30 8.82
C VAL A 404 18.49 -20.74 8.10
N SER A 405 18.70 -22.05 8.02
CA SER A 405 19.84 -22.63 7.30
C SER A 405 19.68 -22.51 5.78
N GLU A 406 20.81 -22.49 5.05
CA GLU A 406 20.81 -22.54 3.57
C GLU A 406 20.04 -23.75 3.00
N ALA A 407 20.05 -24.87 3.73
CA ALA A 407 19.30 -26.07 3.33
C ALA A 407 17.79 -25.86 3.46
N ALA A 408 17.32 -25.26 4.57
CA ALA A 408 15.91 -24.94 4.80
C ALA A 408 15.41 -23.91 3.79
N TYR A 409 16.14 -22.81 3.61
CA TYR A 409 15.87 -21.82 2.57
C TYR A 409 15.79 -22.42 1.18
N GLY A 410 16.81 -23.23 0.83
CA GLY A 410 16.84 -23.92 -0.45
C GLY A 410 15.65 -24.87 -0.68
N ALA A 411 15.15 -25.55 0.36
CA ALA A 411 13.94 -26.36 0.28
C ALA A 411 12.70 -25.48 0.11
N ALA A 412 12.60 -24.38 0.86
CA ALA A 412 11.51 -23.42 0.74
C ALA A 412 11.36 -22.89 -0.69
N VAL A 413 12.46 -22.40 -1.28
CA VAL A 413 12.44 -21.74 -2.60
C VAL A 413 12.37 -22.75 -3.76
N ARG A 414 13.16 -23.84 -3.72
CA ARG A 414 13.25 -24.77 -4.86
C ARG A 414 12.22 -25.90 -4.85
N THR A 415 11.64 -26.22 -3.68
CA THR A 415 10.69 -27.33 -3.54
C THR A 415 9.29 -26.86 -3.17
N HIS A 416 9.18 -26.09 -2.10
CA HIS A 416 7.86 -25.77 -1.51
C HIS A 416 7.16 -24.64 -2.26
N LEU A 417 7.83 -23.56 -2.62
CA LEU A 417 7.26 -22.45 -3.37
C LEU A 417 6.71 -22.86 -4.75
N PRO A 418 7.40 -23.66 -5.57
CA PRO A 418 6.82 -24.19 -6.81
C PRO A 418 5.59 -25.08 -6.57
N ARG A 419 5.54 -25.85 -5.46
CA ARG A 419 4.36 -26.63 -5.08
C ARG A 419 3.17 -25.75 -4.72
N LEU A 420 3.41 -24.68 -3.97
CA LEU A 420 2.37 -23.70 -3.62
C LEU A 420 1.79 -23.03 -4.87
N ARG A 421 2.65 -22.56 -5.77
CA ARG A 421 2.23 -21.95 -7.04
C ARG A 421 1.45 -22.93 -7.92
N ARG A 422 1.83 -24.21 -7.92
CA ARG A 422 1.08 -25.27 -8.61
C ARG A 422 -0.27 -25.50 -7.97
N LEU A 423 -0.35 -25.56 -6.64
CA LEU A 423 -1.60 -25.73 -5.90
C LEU A 423 -2.64 -24.66 -6.30
N TYR A 424 -2.25 -23.39 -6.35
CA TYR A 424 -3.12 -22.30 -6.79
C TYR A 424 -3.51 -22.39 -8.26
N ARG A 425 -2.55 -22.66 -9.15
CA ARG A 425 -2.83 -22.82 -10.58
C ARG A 425 -3.85 -23.93 -10.83
N ASP A 426 -3.66 -25.09 -10.20
CA ASP A 426 -4.55 -26.24 -10.32
C ASP A 426 -5.93 -25.94 -9.72
N TYR A 427 -5.97 -25.18 -8.61
CA TYR A 427 -7.22 -24.69 -8.01
C TYR A 427 -8.02 -23.81 -8.98
N PHE A 428 -7.42 -22.75 -9.50
CA PHE A 428 -8.11 -21.84 -10.44
C PHE A 428 -8.54 -22.56 -11.73
N SER A 429 -7.71 -23.47 -12.23
CA SER A 429 -8.04 -24.27 -13.42
C SER A 429 -9.22 -25.21 -13.19
N ARG A 430 -9.28 -25.85 -12.02
CA ARG A 430 -10.33 -26.82 -11.67
C ARG A 430 -11.65 -26.17 -11.34
N THR A 431 -11.60 -25.07 -10.58
CA THR A 431 -12.81 -24.40 -10.07
C THR A 431 -13.38 -23.37 -11.02
N GLU A 432 -12.58 -22.88 -11.96
CA GLU A 432 -12.93 -21.81 -12.90
C GLU A 432 -13.47 -20.55 -12.19
N VAL A 433 -13.02 -20.27 -10.96
CA VAL A 433 -13.39 -19.06 -10.24
C VAL A 433 -12.56 -17.87 -10.70
N ALA A 434 -13.16 -16.68 -10.68
CA ALA A 434 -12.50 -15.44 -11.04
C ALA A 434 -11.51 -14.98 -9.94
N ALA A 435 -11.85 -15.24 -8.68
CA ALA A 435 -11.03 -14.99 -7.51
C ALA A 435 -11.47 -15.87 -6.33
N ILE A 436 -10.61 -16.02 -5.33
CA ILE A 436 -10.96 -16.50 -4.00
C ILE A 436 -11.41 -15.28 -3.18
N ILE A 437 -12.47 -15.42 -2.38
CA ILE A 437 -12.97 -14.36 -1.51
C ILE A 437 -12.89 -14.81 -0.05
N PHE A 438 -12.41 -13.94 0.84
CA PHE A 438 -12.25 -14.25 2.25
C PHE A 438 -12.17 -12.97 3.12
N PRO A 439 -12.37 -13.05 4.47
CA PRO A 439 -12.09 -11.93 5.36
C PRO A 439 -10.60 -11.63 5.37
N ALA A 440 -10.21 -10.36 5.15
CA ALA A 440 -8.80 -9.97 5.03
C ALA A 440 -8.00 -10.29 6.31
N THR A 441 -8.60 -10.09 7.49
CA THR A 441 -8.00 -10.37 8.79
C THR A 441 -8.96 -11.19 9.66
N MET A 442 -8.44 -11.91 10.66
CA MET A 442 -9.30 -12.67 11.59
C MET A 442 -9.98 -11.78 12.62
N VAL A 443 -9.46 -10.59 12.86
CA VAL A 443 -9.90 -9.63 13.88
C VAL A 443 -10.00 -8.22 13.30
N PRO A 444 -10.80 -7.32 13.89
CA PRO A 444 -10.73 -5.88 13.59
C PRO A 444 -9.45 -5.29 14.21
N ALA A 445 -9.19 -3.99 13.96
CA ALA A 445 -8.02 -3.30 14.49
C ALA A 445 -7.88 -3.46 16.01
N LEU A 446 -6.70 -3.87 16.46
CA LEU A 446 -6.37 -4.14 17.86
C LEU A 446 -5.87 -2.88 18.58
N PRO A 447 -5.92 -2.82 19.93
CA PRO A 447 -5.33 -1.72 20.69
C PRO A 447 -3.81 -1.58 20.43
N ILE A 448 -3.28 -0.36 20.45
CA ILE A 448 -1.83 -0.12 20.40
C ILE A 448 -1.18 -0.73 21.64
N GLY A 449 -0.09 -1.48 21.45
CA GLY A 449 0.62 -2.18 22.51
C GLY A 449 0.07 -3.59 22.82
N SER A 450 -0.91 -4.07 22.04
CA SER A 450 -1.42 -5.47 22.12
C SER A 450 -0.79 -6.30 21.00
N GLU A 451 0.53 -6.48 21.05
CA GLU A 451 1.33 -7.16 20.01
C GLU A 451 1.75 -8.57 20.43
N GLU A 452 1.04 -9.13 21.41
CA GLU A 452 1.22 -10.49 21.91
C GLU A 452 0.07 -11.38 21.40
N ASP A 453 -0.48 -12.18 22.28
CA ASP A 453 -1.58 -13.08 21.98
C ASP A 453 -2.94 -12.36 21.94
N VAL A 454 -3.79 -12.76 21.01
CA VAL A 454 -5.15 -12.27 20.82
C VAL A 454 -6.16 -13.34 21.22
N MET A 455 -7.15 -12.96 22.03
CA MET A 455 -8.26 -13.88 22.39
C MET A 455 -9.34 -13.83 21.31
N ILE A 456 -9.56 -14.94 20.62
CA ILE A 456 -10.64 -15.11 19.64
C ILE A 456 -11.51 -16.28 20.08
N GLN A 457 -12.79 -16.04 20.40
CA GLN A 457 -13.75 -17.06 20.83
C GLN A 457 -13.25 -17.97 21.97
N GLY A 458 -12.49 -17.40 22.92
CA GLY A 458 -11.92 -18.14 24.05
C GLY A 458 -10.64 -18.93 23.74
N GLN A 459 -10.10 -18.80 22.53
CA GLN A 459 -8.82 -19.39 22.15
C GLN A 459 -7.74 -18.29 22.07
N THR A 460 -6.56 -18.59 22.57
CA THR A 460 -5.38 -17.74 22.40
C THR A 460 -4.78 -17.96 21.03
N VAL A 461 -4.62 -16.88 20.26
CA VAL A 461 -4.08 -16.89 18.90
C VAL A 461 -2.91 -15.91 18.85
N PRO A 462 -1.73 -16.30 18.33
CA PRO A 462 -0.62 -15.38 18.14
C PRO A 462 -1.05 -14.16 17.30
N PHE A 463 -0.52 -12.97 17.65
CA PHE A 463 -0.87 -11.71 16.99
C PHE A 463 -0.68 -11.78 15.47
N GLU A 464 0.47 -12.30 15.02
CA GLU A 464 0.79 -12.42 13.58
C GLU A 464 -0.26 -13.30 12.87
N THR A 465 -0.64 -14.40 13.49
CA THR A 465 -1.69 -15.28 12.97
C THR A 465 -3.03 -14.54 12.85
N ALA A 466 -3.42 -13.79 13.89
CA ALA A 466 -4.68 -13.07 13.89
C ALA A 466 -4.78 -12.00 12.79
N VAL A 467 -3.67 -11.37 12.43
CA VAL A 467 -3.65 -10.26 11.46
C VAL A 467 -3.17 -10.66 10.06
N ALA A 468 -2.28 -11.66 9.91
CA ALA A 468 -1.62 -11.96 8.64
C ALA A 468 -1.96 -13.33 8.03
N ARG A 469 -2.45 -14.31 8.81
CA ARG A 469 -2.74 -15.67 8.31
C ARG A 469 -3.54 -15.69 7.02
N ASN A 470 -4.58 -14.87 6.94
CA ASN A 470 -5.46 -14.87 5.77
C ASN A 470 -4.79 -14.27 4.53
N ILE A 471 -3.90 -13.33 4.72
CA ILE A 471 -3.26 -12.53 3.66
C ILE A 471 -1.96 -13.18 3.15
N ALA A 472 -1.21 -13.84 4.04
CA ALA A 472 0.09 -14.44 3.73
C ALA A 472 0.10 -15.38 2.51
N PRO A 473 -0.91 -16.25 2.28
CA PRO A 473 -0.86 -17.18 1.16
C PRO A 473 -0.79 -16.51 -0.22
N GLY A 474 -1.56 -15.44 -0.44
CA GLY A 474 -1.52 -14.67 -1.69
C GLY A 474 -0.18 -14.01 -1.92
N SER A 475 0.44 -13.42 -0.88
CA SER A 475 1.78 -12.87 -0.92
C SER A 475 2.83 -13.90 -1.33
N THR A 476 2.84 -15.02 -0.59
CA THR A 476 3.82 -16.09 -0.77
C THR A 476 3.73 -16.74 -2.15
N ALA A 477 2.51 -16.95 -2.65
CA ALA A 477 2.28 -17.49 -3.99
C ALA A 477 2.58 -16.49 -5.11
N GLY A 478 2.59 -15.18 -4.80
CA GLY A 478 2.80 -14.09 -5.77
C GLY A 478 1.54 -13.68 -6.51
N LEU A 479 0.36 -13.89 -5.90
CA LEU A 479 -0.94 -13.55 -6.48
C LEU A 479 -1.25 -12.05 -6.36
N PRO A 480 -2.07 -11.49 -7.25
CA PRO A 480 -2.66 -10.18 -7.04
C PRO A 480 -3.79 -10.29 -6.00
N GLY A 481 -3.79 -9.39 -5.03
CA GLY A 481 -4.78 -9.29 -3.96
C GLY A 481 -5.41 -7.90 -3.88
N LEU A 482 -6.72 -7.85 -3.66
CA LEU A 482 -7.48 -6.61 -3.56
C LEU A 482 -8.34 -6.63 -2.29
N VAL A 483 -8.06 -5.72 -1.37
CA VAL A 483 -8.84 -5.51 -0.15
C VAL A 483 -9.92 -4.47 -0.38
N LEU A 484 -11.14 -4.80 0.07
CA LEU A 484 -12.33 -3.96 -0.04
C LEU A 484 -13.05 -3.88 1.32
N PRO A 485 -13.38 -2.68 1.83
CA PRO A 485 -14.19 -2.53 3.03
C PRO A 485 -15.56 -3.21 2.87
N ALA A 486 -15.97 -3.99 3.89
CA ALA A 486 -17.22 -4.75 3.87
C ALA A 486 -18.26 -4.23 4.86
N GLY A 487 -17.83 -3.55 5.94
CA GLY A 487 -18.71 -3.00 6.96
C GLY A 487 -17.96 -2.47 8.16
N LEU A 488 -18.71 -2.03 9.18
CA LEU A 488 -18.19 -1.63 10.48
C LEU A 488 -18.69 -2.58 11.58
N THR A 489 -17.85 -2.85 12.56
CA THR A 489 -18.25 -3.49 13.82
C THR A 489 -19.22 -2.60 14.61
N VAL A 490 -19.84 -3.13 15.65
CA VAL A 490 -20.69 -2.34 16.57
C VAL A 490 -19.88 -1.19 17.20
N SER A 491 -18.59 -1.41 17.45
CA SER A 491 -17.67 -0.36 17.95
C SER A 491 -17.22 0.63 16.89
N GLY A 492 -17.61 0.48 15.62
CA GLY A 492 -17.30 1.39 14.54
C GLY A 492 -15.96 1.11 13.83
N LEU A 493 -15.34 -0.04 14.06
CA LEU A 493 -14.08 -0.43 13.42
C LEU A 493 -14.33 -1.09 12.04
N PRO A 494 -13.53 -0.78 11.03
CA PRO A 494 -13.66 -1.41 9.72
C PRO A 494 -13.38 -2.91 9.74
N VAL A 495 -14.13 -3.64 8.92
CA VAL A 495 -13.87 -5.02 8.52
C VAL A 495 -13.84 -5.06 7.00
N ALA A 496 -12.91 -5.80 6.44
CA ALA A 496 -12.73 -5.91 4.99
C ALA A 496 -12.73 -7.37 4.53
N ILE A 497 -13.10 -7.55 3.27
CA ILE A 497 -12.86 -8.78 2.50
C ILE A 497 -11.66 -8.59 1.59
N GLU A 498 -11.04 -9.68 1.20
CA GLU A 498 -10.01 -9.73 0.18
C GLU A 498 -10.44 -10.62 -0.99
N LEU A 499 -9.98 -10.25 -2.17
CA LEU A 499 -10.10 -11.02 -3.41
C LEU A 499 -8.68 -11.35 -3.89
N ASP A 500 -8.30 -12.64 -3.91
CA ASP A 500 -7.08 -13.12 -4.55
C ASP A 500 -7.40 -13.77 -5.89
N ALA A 501 -6.77 -13.31 -6.97
CA ALA A 501 -6.96 -13.86 -8.30
C ALA A 501 -5.71 -14.60 -8.80
N ALA A 502 -5.84 -15.31 -9.91
CA ALA A 502 -4.69 -15.98 -10.53
C ALA A 502 -3.61 -14.96 -10.90
N ALA A 503 -2.33 -15.34 -10.75
CA ALA A 503 -1.22 -14.47 -11.11
C ALA A 503 -1.32 -13.98 -12.56
N GLY A 504 -1.04 -12.70 -12.79
CA GLY A 504 -1.22 -12.02 -14.09
C GLY A 504 -2.65 -11.56 -14.38
N SER A 505 -3.60 -11.79 -13.48
CA SER A 505 -5.01 -11.37 -13.65
C SER A 505 -5.31 -9.98 -13.07
N ASP A 506 -4.30 -9.17 -12.82
CA ASP A 506 -4.37 -7.87 -12.13
C ASP A 506 -5.51 -6.96 -12.62
N ARG A 507 -5.58 -6.73 -13.93
CA ARG A 507 -6.60 -5.86 -14.49
C ARG A 507 -8.01 -6.48 -14.44
N ALA A 508 -8.12 -7.79 -14.58
CA ALA A 508 -9.39 -8.49 -14.40
C ALA A 508 -9.85 -8.42 -12.94
N LEU A 509 -8.93 -8.54 -11.98
CA LEU A 509 -9.21 -8.37 -10.56
C LEU A 509 -9.67 -6.95 -10.23
N LEU A 510 -9.01 -5.92 -10.76
CA LEU A 510 -9.45 -4.52 -10.59
C LEU A 510 -10.83 -4.27 -11.22
N ALA A 511 -11.10 -4.84 -12.40
CA ALA A 511 -12.42 -4.74 -13.04
C ALA A 511 -13.53 -5.40 -12.21
N LEU A 512 -13.27 -6.61 -11.72
CA LEU A 512 -14.14 -7.34 -10.80
C LEU A 512 -14.33 -6.57 -9.49
N GLY A 513 -13.24 -6.13 -8.88
CA GLY A 513 -13.24 -5.40 -7.61
C GLY A 513 -14.06 -4.12 -7.64
N ARG A 514 -14.08 -3.41 -8.78
CA ARG A 514 -14.95 -2.24 -8.96
C ARG A 514 -16.42 -2.61 -8.78
N SER A 515 -16.88 -3.65 -9.45
CA SER A 515 -18.27 -4.09 -9.37
C SER A 515 -18.62 -4.71 -8.01
N VAL A 516 -17.65 -5.40 -7.38
CA VAL A 516 -17.80 -5.91 -6.01
C VAL A 516 -17.92 -4.75 -5.02
N ALA A 517 -17.07 -3.72 -5.12
CA ALA A 517 -17.14 -2.53 -4.26
C ALA A 517 -18.47 -1.79 -4.40
N ASP A 518 -19.01 -1.67 -5.62
CA ASP A 518 -20.32 -1.08 -5.88
C ASP A 518 -21.44 -1.89 -5.20
N ALA A 519 -21.38 -3.23 -5.23
CA ALA A 519 -22.37 -4.10 -4.59
C ALA A 519 -22.27 -4.10 -3.06
N LEU A 520 -21.04 -3.94 -2.50
CA LEU A 520 -20.84 -3.83 -1.06
C LEU A 520 -21.26 -2.46 -0.50
N GLY A 521 -21.20 -1.42 -1.32
CA GLY A 521 -21.44 -0.05 -0.91
C GLY A 521 -20.29 0.55 -0.09
N GLN A 522 -20.40 1.82 0.25
CA GLN A 522 -19.39 2.53 1.01
C GLN A 522 -19.64 2.39 2.52
N ILE A 523 -18.57 2.27 3.29
CA ILE A 523 -18.63 2.43 4.75
C ILE A 523 -18.57 3.91 5.12
N PRO A 524 -19.16 4.33 6.27
CA PRO A 524 -19.03 5.68 6.77
C PRO A 524 -17.58 6.11 6.96
N ALA A 525 -17.27 7.37 6.68
CA ALA A 525 -15.96 7.96 6.95
C ALA A 525 -15.65 8.01 8.47
N PRO A 526 -14.35 7.97 8.86
CA PRO A 526 -13.98 8.16 10.25
C PRO A 526 -14.36 9.56 10.75
N ARG A 527 -14.72 9.66 12.02
CA ARG A 527 -15.13 10.91 12.67
C ARG A 527 -13.94 11.57 13.37
N ILE A 528 -13.08 12.24 12.59
CA ILE A 528 -11.84 12.90 13.05
C ILE A 528 -11.71 14.32 12.52
#